data_1b0a0018eb00bda9236546d8a3858e0a
#
_entry.id   1b0a0018eb00bda9236546d8a3858e0a
#
_cell.length_a   1.000
_cell.length_b   1.000
_cell.length_c   1.000
_cell.angle_alpha   90.00
_cell.angle_beta   90.00
_cell.angle_gamma   90.00
#
_symmetry.space_group_name_H-M   'P 1'
#
loop_
_entity.id
_entity.type
_entity.pdbx_description
1 polymer ?
#
loop_
_entity_poly.entity_id
_entity_poly.type
_entity_poly.pdbx_seq_one_letter_code
_entity_poly.pdbx_strand_id
1 'polypeptide(L)'
;RGEKTCLIDGGTRTEAPRIVKMLRALDAFPPDYVIITHPHWDHAQGVPRIRRAVPGQYKMEVLASQQAIPLLADPSFNAPFGREPYESIQNVTALNEGDTLDLGGLTLRMFDVPGHCQGHLAILDEQNGTLFTGDAAGVKMTDHTFLPPFMPPTWDPEAFLSSVNKLKQIPHQAICLAHFGCIYGDEAASILDEVVEVNQRWWELYERNAGRLSDIDHLLQVMRKEINPAVPAIRPTSLGMRILFGLASAAGKVSGTETAIIDKLAFGDYLKWLATGYQTYTARRSL
;
A
#
# COMPACT_ATOMS: atom_id res chain seq x y z
N ARG A 1 -4.16 19.69 4.68
CA ARG A 1 -4.59 20.90 3.98
C ARG A 1 -4.19 22.13 4.80
N GLY A 2 -3.41 22.99 4.21
CA GLY A 2 -3.18 24.36 4.64
C GLY A 2 -3.95 25.33 3.74
N GLU A 3 -3.31 26.39 3.26
CA GLU A 3 -3.84 27.24 2.17
C GLU A 3 -3.93 26.45 0.87
N LYS A 4 -2.97 25.52 0.65
CA LYS A 4 -2.95 24.58 -0.47
C LYS A 4 -3.38 23.18 -0.01
N THR A 5 -3.85 22.39 -0.97
CA THR A 5 -4.30 21.03 -0.75
C THR A 5 -3.30 20.03 -1.36
N CYS A 6 -2.89 19.05 -0.57
CA CYS A 6 -2.10 17.92 -1.03
C CYS A 6 -2.90 16.62 -0.84
N LEU A 7 -3.01 15.84 -1.92
CA LEU A 7 -3.50 14.46 -1.88
C LEU A 7 -2.28 13.53 -1.77
N ILE A 8 -2.29 12.61 -0.83
CA ILE A 8 -1.29 11.54 -0.75
C ILE A 8 -1.92 10.30 -1.37
N ASP A 9 -1.28 9.79 -2.41
CA ASP A 9 -1.71 8.70 -3.29
C ASP A 9 -3.02 8.94 -4.06
N GLY A 10 -3.10 8.31 -5.23
CA GLY A 10 -4.22 8.44 -6.14
C GLY A 10 -5.17 7.25 -6.16
N GLY A 11 -4.84 6.19 -5.40
CA GLY A 11 -5.60 4.95 -5.41
C GLY A 11 -5.58 4.24 -6.78
N THR A 12 -6.49 3.28 -6.94
CA THR A 12 -6.69 2.59 -8.21
C THR A 12 -7.47 3.45 -9.22
N ARG A 13 -7.42 3.06 -10.48
CA ARG A 13 -8.22 3.70 -11.55
C ARG A 13 -9.72 3.70 -11.24
N THR A 14 -10.22 2.65 -10.60
CA THR A 14 -11.64 2.50 -10.25
C THR A 14 -12.06 3.33 -9.05
N GLU A 15 -11.13 3.66 -8.15
CA GLU A 15 -11.35 4.49 -6.96
C GLU A 15 -11.26 5.99 -7.25
N ALA A 16 -10.52 6.40 -8.27
CA ALA A 16 -10.30 7.80 -8.60
C ALA A 16 -11.58 8.67 -8.65
N PRO A 17 -12.73 8.21 -9.22
CA PRO A 17 -13.96 9.00 -9.17
C PRO A 17 -14.51 9.23 -7.75
N ARG A 18 -14.32 8.23 -6.87
CA ARG A 18 -14.71 8.35 -5.46
C ARG A 18 -13.80 9.32 -4.73
N ILE A 19 -12.48 9.26 -4.97
CA ILE A 19 -11.50 10.20 -4.43
C ILE A 19 -11.85 11.63 -4.83
N VAL A 20 -12.12 11.89 -6.12
CA VAL A 20 -12.54 13.21 -6.62
C VAL A 20 -13.83 13.67 -5.94
N LYS A 21 -14.81 12.77 -5.77
CA LYS A 21 -16.07 13.10 -5.07
C LYS A 21 -15.81 13.48 -3.60
N MET A 22 -14.94 12.75 -2.91
CA MET A 22 -14.56 13.04 -1.52
C MET A 22 -13.83 14.37 -1.40
N LEU A 23 -12.85 14.64 -2.27
CA LEU A 23 -12.12 15.92 -2.29
C LEU A 23 -13.08 17.10 -2.49
N ARG A 24 -14.08 16.96 -3.38
CA ARG A 24 -15.12 18.00 -3.58
C ARG A 24 -15.98 18.20 -2.34
N ALA A 25 -16.36 17.13 -1.65
CA ALA A 25 -17.13 17.21 -0.43
C ALA A 25 -16.39 17.88 0.74
N LEU A 26 -15.04 17.88 0.67
CA LEU A 26 -14.14 18.49 1.65
C LEU A 26 -13.64 19.88 1.24
N ASP A 27 -14.18 20.47 0.17
CA ASP A 27 -13.67 21.71 -0.45
C ASP A 27 -12.14 21.65 -0.71
N ALA A 28 -11.64 20.48 -1.10
CA ALA A 28 -10.24 20.18 -1.34
C ALA A 28 -9.97 19.81 -2.82
N PHE A 29 -10.91 20.07 -3.72
CA PHE A 29 -10.77 19.81 -5.15
C PHE A 29 -10.83 21.11 -5.96
N PRO A 30 -9.93 21.31 -6.94
CA PRO A 30 -8.83 20.43 -7.29
C PRO A 30 -7.68 20.49 -6.26
N PRO A 31 -6.95 19.40 -6.01
CA PRO A 31 -5.76 19.48 -5.18
C PRO A 31 -4.64 20.24 -5.92
N ASP A 32 -3.85 21.00 -5.18
CA ASP A 32 -2.66 21.66 -5.73
C ASP A 32 -1.56 20.66 -6.02
N TYR A 33 -1.44 19.67 -5.14
CA TYR A 33 -0.41 18.64 -5.21
C TYR A 33 -0.99 17.24 -5.07
N VAL A 34 -0.37 16.29 -5.75
CA VAL A 34 -0.52 14.86 -5.49
C VAL A 34 0.87 14.29 -5.24
N ILE A 35 1.13 13.78 -4.04
CA ILE A 35 2.36 13.03 -3.75
C ILE A 35 2.03 11.56 -3.91
N ILE A 36 2.78 10.85 -4.75
CA ILE A 36 2.73 9.40 -4.89
C ILE A 36 3.78 8.82 -3.95
N THR A 37 3.34 8.08 -2.92
CA THR A 37 4.27 7.47 -1.94
C THR A 37 5.20 6.48 -2.60
N HIS A 38 4.68 5.67 -3.54
CA HIS A 38 5.45 4.67 -4.26
C HIS A 38 4.73 4.22 -5.56
N PRO A 39 5.44 3.56 -6.51
CA PRO A 39 4.93 3.31 -7.85
C PRO A 39 4.00 2.08 -7.99
N HIS A 40 3.52 1.47 -6.90
CA HIS A 40 2.57 0.37 -7.03
C HIS A 40 1.23 0.84 -7.56
N TRP A 41 0.55 -0.08 -8.24
CA TRP A 41 -0.66 0.20 -9.03
C TRP A 41 -1.81 0.79 -8.21
N ASP A 42 -1.98 0.36 -6.98
CA ASP A 42 -3.04 0.78 -6.07
C ASP A 42 -2.79 2.14 -5.38
N HIS A 43 -1.61 2.72 -5.57
CA HIS A 43 -1.26 4.09 -5.16
C HIS A 43 -1.21 5.07 -6.32
N ALA A 44 -0.79 4.61 -7.50
CA ALA A 44 -0.49 5.50 -8.63
C ALA A 44 -1.54 5.47 -9.75
N GLN A 45 -2.23 4.34 -9.97
CA GLN A 45 -3.09 4.11 -11.15
C GLN A 45 -4.24 5.11 -11.30
N GLY A 46 -4.72 5.69 -10.21
CA GLY A 46 -5.81 6.67 -10.22
C GLY A 46 -5.39 8.08 -10.64
N VAL A 47 -4.09 8.43 -10.51
CA VAL A 47 -3.58 9.80 -10.74
C VAL A 47 -3.91 10.35 -12.13
N PRO A 48 -3.72 9.63 -13.25
CA PRO A 48 -4.10 10.15 -14.57
C PRO A 48 -5.59 10.49 -14.67
N ARG A 49 -6.46 9.72 -14.01
CA ARG A 49 -7.90 9.96 -14.01
C ARG A 49 -8.27 11.15 -13.13
N ILE A 50 -7.61 11.34 -11.99
CA ILE A 50 -7.77 12.53 -11.13
C ILE A 50 -7.33 13.77 -11.92
N ARG A 51 -6.16 13.73 -12.59
CA ARG A 51 -5.63 14.81 -13.41
C ARG A 51 -6.61 15.24 -14.50
N ARG A 52 -7.28 14.30 -15.18
CA ARG A 52 -8.31 14.60 -16.19
C ARG A 52 -9.58 15.23 -15.62
N ALA A 53 -9.88 15.05 -14.34
CA ALA A 53 -11.03 15.67 -13.68
C ALA A 53 -10.76 17.11 -13.23
N VAL A 54 -9.49 17.54 -13.21
CA VAL A 54 -9.07 18.90 -12.83
C VAL A 54 -9.42 19.85 -13.97
N PRO A 55 -10.03 21.06 -13.70
CA PRO A 55 -10.30 22.06 -14.71
C PRO A 55 -9.02 22.49 -15.46
N GLY A 56 -9.11 22.68 -16.78
CA GLY A 56 -7.96 22.90 -17.64
C GLY A 56 -7.11 24.15 -17.31
N GLN A 57 -7.68 25.15 -16.65
CA GLN A 57 -6.96 26.35 -16.18
C GLN A 57 -6.19 26.12 -14.88
N TYR A 58 -6.41 24.98 -14.19
CA TYR A 58 -5.76 24.68 -12.91
C TYR A 58 -4.56 23.76 -13.10
N LYS A 59 -3.46 24.08 -12.47
CA LYS A 59 -2.22 23.30 -12.55
C LYS A 59 -2.05 22.45 -11.29
N MET A 60 -2.51 21.20 -11.35
CA MET A 60 -2.21 20.19 -10.34
C MET A 60 -0.81 19.64 -10.58
N GLU A 61 0.05 19.68 -9.59
CA GLU A 61 1.42 19.14 -9.66
C GLU A 61 1.45 17.72 -9.06
N VAL A 62 2.15 16.80 -9.75
CA VAL A 62 2.37 15.44 -9.26
C VAL A 62 3.81 15.31 -8.84
N LEU A 63 4.02 14.79 -7.62
CA LEU A 63 5.32 14.66 -7.01
C LEU A 63 5.52 13.20 -6.59
N ALA A 64 6.77 12.72 -6.68
CA ALA A 64 7.17 11.41 -6.20
C ALA A 64 8.67 11.40 -5.93
N SER A 65 9.19 10.35 -5.30
CA SER A 65 10.64 10.24 -5.15
C SER A 65 11.33 10.22 -6.50
N GLN A 66 12.54 10.75 -6.56
CA GLN A 66 13.38 10.73 -7.76
C GLN A 66 13.50 9.31 -8.34
N GLN A 67 13.57 8.29 -7.47
CA GLN A 67 13.70 6.90 -7.88
C GLN A 67 12.40 6.29 -8.40
N ALA A 68 11.23 6.80 -7.99
CA ALA A 68 9.93 6.32 -8.48
C ALA A 68 9.58 6.87 -9.87
N ILE A 69 10.13 8.01 -10.30
CA ILE A 69 9.78 8.67 -11.56
C ILE A 69 9.91 7.75 -12.78
N PRO A 70 11.03 7.03 -13.02
CA PRO A 70 11.12 6.12 -14.15
C PRO A 70 10.12 4.97 -14.07
N LEU A 71 9.78 4.49 -12.86
CA LEU A 71 8.83 3.40 -12.64
C LEU A 71 7.37 3.86 -12.87
N LEU A 72 7.06 5.12 -12.62
CA LEU A 72 5.77 5.73 -12.94
C LEU A 72 5.63 6.01 -14.45
N ALA A 73 6.73 6.31 -15.11
CA ALA A 73 6.77 6.50 -16.56
C ALA A 73 6.65 5.18 -17.33
N ASP A 74 7.18 4.08 -16.78
CA ASP A 74 7.02 2.71 -17.30
C ASP A 74 6.30 1.82 -16.27
N PRO A 75 4.96 1.74 -16.31
CA PRO A 75 4.18 0.98 -15.35
C PRO A 75 4.33 -0.55 -15.48
N SER A 76 5.15 -1.06 -16.41
CA SER A 76 5.49 -2.50 -16.51
C SER A 76 6.14 -3.03 -15.23
N PHE A 77 6.70 -2.14 -14.39
CA PHE A 77 7.12 -2.43 -13.02
C PHE A 77 6.05 -3.21 -12.22
N ASN A 78 4.78 -2.99 -12.52
CA ASN A 78 3.65 -3.63 -11.86
C ASN A 78 3.23 -4.99 -12.48
N ALA A 79 3.91 -5.48 -13.50
CA ALA A 79 3.58 -6.75 -14.16
C ALA A 79 3.53 -7.97 -13.21
N PRO A 80 4.40 -8.10 -12.18
CA PRO A 80 4.35 -9.21 -11.23
C PRO A 80 3.06 -9.33 -10.42
N PHE A 81 2.25 -8.25 -10.34
CA PHE A 81 0.95 -8.29 -9.69
C PHE A 81 -0.15 -8.91 -10.56
N GLY A 82 0.12 -9.21 -11.84
CA GLY A 82 -0.87 -9.75 -12.77
C GLY A 82 -2.03 -8.78 -13.05
N ARG A 83 -1.79 -7.47 -12.87
CA ARG A 83 -2.75 -6.40 -13.16
C ARG A 83 -2.47 -5.78 -14.50
N GLU A 84 -3.53 -5.30 -15.17
CA GLU A 84 -3.37 -4.53 -16.40
C GLU A 84 -2.45 -3.32 -16.17
N PRO A 85 -1.52 -3.04 -17.08
CA PRO A 85 -0.69 -1.84 -16.99
C PRO A 85 -1.57 -0.59 -16.91
N TYR A 86 -1.21 0.33 -16.03
CA TYR A 86 -1.89 1.61 -15.98
C TYR A 86 -1.21 2.63 -16.92
N GLU A 87 -1.93 3.71 -17.18
CA GLU A 87 -1.43 4.80 -18.03
C GLU A 87 -0.16 5.42 -17.42
N SER A 88 0.89 5.55 -18.22
CA SER A 88 2.15 6.18 -17.82
C SER A 88 1.92 7.57 -17.19
N ILE A 89 2.58 7.83 -16.08
CA ILE A 89 2.50 9.11 -15.37
C ILE A 89 3.74 9.93 -15.70
N GLN A 90 3.54 10.97 -16.49
CA GLN A 90 4.57 11.91 -16.93
C GLN A 90 4.47 13.24 -16.20
N ASN A 91 5.51 14.08 -16.32
CA ASN A 91 5.60 15.40 -15.69
C ASN A 91 5.45 15.31 -14.17
N VAL A 92 6.30 14.48 -13.56
CA VAL A 92 6.40 14.28 -12.12
C VAL A 92 7.60 15.07 -11.60
N THR A 93 7.36 15.89 -10.59
CA THR A 93 8.42 16.65 -9.88
C THR A 93 9.08 15.71 -8.86
N ALA A 94 10.40 15.71 -8.84
CA ALA A 94 11.19 14.89 -7.94
C ALA A 94 11.14 15.41 -6.50
N LEU A 95 11.01 14.47 -5.55
CA LEU A 95 11.23 14.67 -4.12
C LEU A 95 12.38 13.77 -3.66
N ASN A 96 13.15 14.28 -2.71
CA ASN A 96 14.29 13.57 -2.13
C ASN A 96 14.19 13.54 -0.60
N GLU A 97 15.01 12.74 0.04
CA GLU A 97 15.16 12.70 1.50
C GLU A 97 15.35 14.12 2.06
N GLY A 98 14.54 14.49 3.03
CA GLY A 98 14.60 15.75 3.74
C GLY A 98 13.94 16.94 3.03
N ASP A 99 13.49 16.78 1.77
CA ASP A 99 12.73 17.83 1.09
C ASP A 99 11.45 18.18 1.86
N THR A 100 11.03 19.43 1.74
CA THR A 100 9.80 19.92 2.37
C THR A 100 8.87 20.55 1.34
N LEU A 101 7.57 20.37 1.55
CA LEU A 101 6.50 21.00 0.77
C LEU A 101 5.67 21.88 1.70
N ASP A 102 5.73 23.19 1.48
CA ASP A 102 4.92 24.17 2.19
C ASP A 102 3.53 24.29 1.54
N LEU A 103 2.50 24.05 2.35
CA LEU A 103 1.09 24.14 1.95
C LEU A 103 0.42 25.44 2.45
N GLY A 104 1.19 26.37 3.00
CA GLY A 104 0.67 27.58 3.67
C GLY A 104 0.07 27.22 5.05
N GLY A 105 0.89 27.34 6.09
CA GLY A 105 0.54 26.99 7.47
C GLY A 105 0.63 25.51 7.82
N LEU A 106 1.10 24.66 6.90
CA LEU A 106 1.37 23.25 7.09
C LEU A 106 2.54 22.84 6.21
N THR A 107 3.53 22.15 6.78
CA THR A 107 4.73 21.68 6.07
C THR A 107 4.77 20.17 6.09
N LEU A 108 4.93 19.58 4.90
CA LEU A 108 5.16 18.16 4.72
C LEU A 108 6.65 17.90 4.50
N ARG A 109 7.26 17.03 5.32
CA ARG A 109 8.65 16.60 5.16
C ARG A 109 8.74 15.19 4.63
N MET A 110 9.63 14.96 3.67
CA MET A 110 9.82 13.70 2.96
C MET A 110 10.94 12.86 3.57
N PHE A 111 10.72 11.54 3.62
CA PHE A 111 11.71 10.57 4.06
C PHE A 111 11.74 9.40 3.07
N ASP A 112 12.92 9.04 2.58
CA ASP A 112 13.11 7.83 1.78
C ASP A 112 13.02 6.61 2.69
N VAL A 113 12.12 5.69 2.37
CA VAL A 113 11.86 4.47 3.14
C VAL A 113 11.79 3.25 2.21
N PRO A 114 12.91 2.90 1.53
CA PRO A 114 12.97 1.74 0.67
C PRO A 114 12.75 0.44 1.47
N GLY A 115 12.47 -0.65 0.75
CA GLY A 115 12.32 -1.99 1.32
C GLY A 115 11.07 -2.65 0.80
N HIS A 116 9.87 -2.08 1.05
CA HIS A 116 8.65 -2.51 0.40
C HIS A 116 8.78 -2.44 -1.13
N CYS A 117 9.25 -1.33 -1.64
CA CYS A 117 9.73 -1.18 -3.00
C CYS A 117 10.75 -0.05 -3.12
N GLN A 118 11.42 0.00 -4.28
CA GLN A 118 12.31 1.11 -4.62
C GLN A 118 11.50 2.40 -4.82
N GLY A 119 12.06 3.51 -4.33
CA GLY A 119 11.46 4.84 -4.49
C GLY A 119 10.25 5.11 -3.59
N HIS A 120 10.18 4.43 -2.45
CA HIS A 120 9.12 4.64 -1.47
C HIS A 120 9.41 5.84 -0.56
N LEU A 121 8.41 6.70 -0.37
CA LEU A 121 8.44 7.86 0.55
C LEU A 121 7.49 7.65 1.74
N ALA A 122 7.95 8.05 2.91
CA ALA A 122 7.09 8.44 4.03
C ALA A 122 7.03 9.97 4.12
N ILE A 123 5.94 10.50 4.68
CA ILE A 123 5.66 11.93 4.72
C ILE A 123 5.24 12.31 6.13
N LEU A 124 5.92 13.29 6.73
CA LEU A 124 5.55 13.83 8.03
C LEU A 124 4.85 15.18 7.85
N ASP A 125 3.66 15.32 8.39
CA ASP A 125 3.06 16.62 8.68
C ASP A 125 3.69 17.14 9.98
N GLU A 126 4.60 18.11 9.83
CA GLU A 126 5.40 18.64 10.94
C GLU A 126 4.56 19.40 11.98
N GLN A 127 3.45 20.01 11.59
CA GLN A 127 2.59 20.76 12.48
C GLN A 127 1.71 19.87 13.34
N ASN A 128 1.19 18.79 12.76
CA ASN A 128 0.27 17.88 13.45
C ASN A 128 0.93 16.60 13.95
N GLY A 129 2.22 16.40 13.67
CA GLY A 129 2.93 15.18 14.05
C GLY A 129 2.32 13.92 13.45
N THR A 130 1.78 14.00 12.23
CA THR A 130 1.15 12.86 11.55
C THR A 130 2.12 12.29 10.51
N LEU A 131 2.50 11.02 10.69
CA LEU A 131 3.42 10.31 9.82
C LEU A 131 2.65 9.39 8.86
N PHE A 132 2.66 9.71 7.57
CA PHE A 132 2.09 8.87 6.50
C PHE A 132 3.17 7.94 5.98
N THR A 133 2.99 6.64 6.14
CA THR A 133 4.03 5.65 5.84
C THR A 133 3.85 4.95 4.50
N GLY A 134 2.76 5.22 3.77
CA GLY A 134 2.40 4.35 2.65
C GLY A 134 2.37 2.89 3.12
N ASP A 135 3.05 2.01 2.40
CA ASP A 135 3.16 0.59 2.70
C ASP A 135 4.47 0.19 3.38
N ALA A 136 5.36 1.17 3.66
CA ALA A 136 6.64 0.89 4.32
C ALA A 136 6.49 0.31 5.74
N ALA A 137 5.36 0.59 6.41
CA ALA A 137 5.01 0.04 7.72
C ALA A 137 4.02 -1.12 7.64
N GLY A 138 3.95 -1.84 6.51
CA GLY A 138 3.05 -2.98 6.32
C GLY A 138 1.61 -2.59 5.98
N VAL A 139 0.77 -3.60 5.82
CA VAL A 139 -0.61 -3.47 5.37
C VAL A 139 -1.56 -3.94 6.46
N LYS A 140 -2.14 -3.01 7.20
CA LYS A 140 -3.17 -3.33 8.20
C LYS A 140 -4.52 -3.40 7.50
N MET A 141 -5.19 -4.54 7.59
CA MET A 141 -6.49 -4.77 6.95
C MET A 141 -7.66 -4.56 7.91
N THR A 142 -7.44 -4.86 9.17
CA THR A 142 -8.39 -4.69 10.28
C THR A 142 -7.61 -4.49 11.57
N ASP A 143 -8.29 -4.21 12.69
CA ASP A 143 -7.66 -4.13 14.02
C ASP A 143 -6.88 -5.39 14.41
N HIS A 144 -7.21 -6.54 13.78
CA HIS A 144 -6.64 -7.85 14.11
C HIS A 144 -5.89 -8.51 12.95
N THR A 145 -5.81 -7.88 11.79
CA THR A 145 -5.15 -8.45 10.61
C THR A 145 -4.11 -7.47 10.08
N PHE A 146 -2.86 -7.79 10.35
CA PHE A 146 -1.72 -7.07 9.85
C PHE A 146 -0.90 -7.98 8.93
N LEU A 147 -0.60 -7.51 7.73
CA LEU A 147 0.06 -8.26 6.67
C LEU A 147 1.45 -7.67 6.39
N PRO A 148 2.41 -8.50 6.00
CA PRO A 148 3.77 -8.06 5.77
C PRO A 148 3.90 -7.28 4.45
N PRO A 149 4.91 -6.39 4.32
CA PRO A 149 5.10 -5.56 3.14
C PRO A 149 5.97 -6.17 2.04
N PHE A 150 6.37 -7.45 2.07
CA PHE A 150 7.32 -8.00 1.11
C PHE A 150 6.71 -8.31 -0.27
N MET A 151 6.57 -7.27 -1.07
CA MET A 151 5.94 -7.28 -2.39
C MET A 151 6.96 -7.33 -3.55
N PRO A 152 6.59 -7.93 -4.71
CA PRO A 152 7.41 -7.86 -5.90
C PRO A 152 7.39 -6.43 -6.50
N PRO A 153 8.33 -6.09 -7.39
CA PRO A 153 9.49 -6.86 -7.77
C PRO A 153 10.76 -6.53 -6.98
N THR A 154 10.73 -5.51 -6.12
CA THR A 154 11.95 -4.91 -5.54
C THR A 154 12.01 -4.98 -4.01
N TRP A 155 11.31 -5.94 -3.41
CA TRP A 155 11.42 -6.20 -1.97
C TRP A 155 12.88 -6.36 -1.53
N ASP A 156 13.22 -5.69 -0.44
CA ASP A 156 14.55 -5.72 0.19
C ASP A 156 14.37 -5.69 1.72
N PRO A 157 14.61 -6.82 2.42
CA PRO A 157 14.40 -6.90 3.87
C PRO A 157 15.41 -6.07 4.67
N GLU A 158 16.64 -5.91 4.20
CA GLU A 158 17.66 -5.11 4.87
C GLU A 158 17.29 -3.62 4.80
N ALA A 159 16.89 -3.16 3.61
CA ALA A 159 16.39 -1.80 3.43
C ALA A 159 15.10 -1.57 4.22
N PHE A 160 14.19 -2.54 4.28
CA PHE A 160 12.96 -2.47 5.07
C PHE A 160 13.26 -2.26 6.55
N LEU A 161 14.13 -3.08 7.15
CA LEU A 161 14.49 -2.94 8.56
C LEU A 161 15.16 -1.60 8.86
N SER A 162 16.04 -1.14 7.95
CA SER A 162 16.65 0.19 8.06
C SER A 162 15.61 1.30 8.01
N SER A 163 14.63 1.20 7.11
CA SER A 163 13.54 2.16 6.96
C SER A 163 12.63 2.20 8.18
N VAL A 164 12.23 1.04 8.71
CA VAL A 164 11.42 0.97 9.93
C VAL A 164 12.17 1.57 11.13
N ASN A 165 13.47 1.28 11.27
CA ASN A 165 14.29 1.89 12.32
C ASN A 165 14.41 3.42 12.16
N LYS A 166 14.50 3.93 10.93
CA LYS A 166 14.45 5.38 10.65
C LYS A 166 13.09 5.96 11.08
N LEU A 167 11.96 5.33 10.68
CA LEU A 167 10.62 5.80 11.03
C LEU A 167 10.40 5.88 12.55
N LYS A 168 10.94 4.93 13.33
CA LYS A 168 10.90 4.95 14.80
C LYS A 168 11.60 6.16 15.42
N GLN A 169 12.56 6.78 14.72
CA GLN A 169 13.28 7.95 15.20
C GLN A 169 12.57 9.27 14.86
N ILE A 170 11.57 9.23 13.98
CA ILE A 170 10.80 10.43 13.60
C ILE A 170 9.76 10.71 14.69
N PRO A 171 9.81 11.87 15.37
CA PRO A 171 8.78 12.23 16.34
C PRO A 171 7.41 12.35 15.65
N HIS A 172 6.43 11.55 16.09
CA HIS A 172 5.07 11.59 15.59
C HIS A 172 4.05 11.32 16.71
N GLN A 173 2.83 11.81 16.54
CA GLN A 173 1.69 11.59 17.44
C GLN A 173 0.66 10.64 16.82
N ALA A 174 0.68 10.54 15.50
CA ALA A 174 -0.16 9.63 14.74
C ALA A 174 0.62 9.01 13.60
N ILE A 175 0.28 7.79 13.24
CA ILE A 175 0.80 7.09 12.06
C ILE A 175 -0.36 6.71 11.16
N CYS A 176 -0.27 7.07 9.88
CA CYS A 176 -1.32 6.78 8.89
C CYS A 176 -0.79 5.75 7.89
N LEU A 177 -1.37 4.56 7.93
CA LEU A 177 -1.10 3.47 6.99
C LEU A 177 -2.01 3.62 5.77
N ALA A 178 -1.49 3.34 4.58
CA ALA A 178 -2.24 3.56 3.34
C ALA A 178 -3.54 2.73 3.24
N HIS A 179 -3.54 1.51 3.74
CA HIS A 179 -4.68 0.58 3.63
C HIS A 179 -5.56 0.50 4.89
N PHE A 180 -5.29 1.29 5.91
CA PHE A 180 -6.07 1.26 7.16
C PHE A 180 -6.61 2.63 7.55
N GLY A 181 -5.75 3.65 7.55
CA GLY A 181 -6.02 4.98 8.05
C GLY A 181 -5.07 5.38 9.17
N CYS A 182 -5.48 6.33 10.01
CA CYS A 182 -4.62 6.88 11.05
C CYS A 182 -4.81 6.14 12.38
N ILE A 183 -3.71 5.87 13.05
CA ILE A 183 -3.56 5.21 14.34
C ILE A 183 -2.96 6.24 15.31
N TYR A 184 -3.39 6.25 16.55
CA TYR A 184 -3.03 7.26 17.55
C TYR A 184 -2.57 6.64 18.85
N GLY A 185 -1.90 7.43 19.68
CA GLY A 185 -1.52 7.04 21.04
C GLY A 185 -0.55 5.86 21.09
N ASP A 186 -0.72 4.98 22.07
CA ASP A 186 0.19 3.86 22.32
C ASP A 186 0.28 2.88 21.15
N GLU A 187 -0.81 2.69 20.41
CA GLU A 187 -0.79 1.85 19.21
C GLU A 187 0.10 2.46 18.10
N ALA A 188 0.07 3.78 17.93
CA ALA A 188 0.95 4.45 16.97
C ALA A 188 2.44 4.30 17.36
N ALA A 189 2.74 4.26 18.64
CA ALA A 189 4.10 4.06 19.12
C ALA A 189 4.60 2.62 18.91
N SER A 190 3.72 1.62 18.96
CA SER A 190 4.08 0.19 18.88
C SER A 190 3.96 -0.44 17.50
N ILE A 191 3.18 0.15 16.58
CA ILE A 191 2.89 -0.46 15.27
C ILE A 191 4.15 -0.75 14.43
N LEU A 192 5.21 0.07 14.59
CA LEU A 192 6.48 -0.13 13.89
C LEU A 192 7.29 -1.32 14.45
N ASP A 193 7.06 -1.72 15.69
CA ASP A 193 7.59 -2.97 16.23
C ASP A 193 6.76 -4.15 15.73
N GLU A 194 5.43 -4.03 15.78
CA GLU A 194 4.51 -5.06 15.30
C GLU A 194 4.76 -5.44 13.83
N VAL A 195 5.02 -4.46 12.95
CA VAL A 195 5.29 -4.76 11.53
C VAL A 195 6.55 -5.60 11.34
N VAL A 196 7.59 -5.39 12.15
CA VAL A 196 8.83 -6.20 12.08
C VAL A 196 8.54 -7.64 12.49
N GLU A 197 7.81 -7.85 13.58
CA GLU A 197 7.43 -9.19 14.05
C GLU A 197 6.53 -9.91 13.04
N VAL A 198 5.54 -9.20 12.48
CA VAL A 198 4.65 -9.74 11.45
C VAL A 198 5.45 -10.12 10.21
N ASN A 199 6.34 -9.23 9.74
CA ASN A 199 7.18 -9.51 8.59
C ASN A 199 8.05 -10.75 8.80
N GLN A 200 8.67 -10.89 9.97
CA GLN A 200 9.51 -12.04 10.31
C GLN A 200 8.70 -13.34 10.32
N ARG A 201 7.56 -13.37 11.00
CA ARG A 201 6.68 -14.57 11.08
C ARG A 201 6.23 -15.04 9.70
N TRP A 202 5.84 -14.11 8.83
CA TRP A 202 5.43 -14.42 7.47
C TRP A 202 6.61 -14.86 6.61
N TRP A 203 7.77 -14.23 6.76
CA TRP A 203 8.98 -14.62 6.05
C TRP A 203 9.39 -16.08 6.36
N GLU A 204 9.44 -16.43 7.63
CA GLU A 204 9.73 -17.80 8.08
C GLU A 204 8.70 -18.82 7.57
N LEU A 205 7.42 -18.44 7.48
CA LEU A 205 6.39 -19.28 6.88
C LEU A 205 6.70 -19.58 5.41
N TYR A 206 7.07 -18.57 4.64
CA TYR A 206 7.44 -18.74 3.24
C TYR A 206 8.72 -19.55 3.07
N GLU A 207 9.72 -19.32 3.90
CA GLU A 207 10.97 -20.06 3.90
C GLU A 207 10.75 -21.57 4.16
N ARG A 208 9.98 -21.92 5.18
CA ARG A 208 9.61 -23.31 5.47
C ARG A 208 8.78 -23.98 4.36
N ASN A 209 8.11 -23.21 3.55
CA ASN A 209 7.27 -23.69 2.46
C ASN A 209 7.85 -23.40 1.05
N ALA A 210 9.14 -23.07 0.94
CA ALA A 210 9.78 -22.60 -0.30
C ALA A 210 9.56 -23.54 -1.50
N GLY A 211 9.47 -24.84 -1.29
CA GLY A 211 9.19 -25.82 -2.36
C GLY A 211 7.73 -25.88 -2.84
N ARG A 212 6.82 -25.15 -2.20
CA ARG A 212 5.37 -25.20 -2.50
C ARG A 212 4.72 -23.84 -2.65
N LEU A 213 5.46 -22.79 -2.95
CA LEU A 213 4.96 -21.41 -3.03
C LEU A 213 3.97 -21.18 -4.16
N SER A 214 3.91 -22.05 -5.17
CA SER A 214 2.89 -22.02 -6.22
C SER A 214 1.55 -22.65 -5.82
N ASP A 215 1.52 -23.44 -4.73
CA ASP A 215 0.33 -24.11 -4.22
C ASP A 215 -0.42 -23.19 -3.24
N ILE A 216 -1.28 -22.33 -3.78
CA ILE A 216 -2.01 -21.34 -2.98
C ILE A 216 -2.96 -21.99 -1.97
N ASP A 217 -3.55 -23.14 -2.28
CA ASP A 217 -4.44 -23.83 -1.35
C ASP A 217 -3.65 -24.37 -0.15
N HIS A 218 -2.42 -24.84 -0.35
CA HIS A 218 -1.51 -25.16 0.74
C HIS A 218 -1.14 -23.93 1.57
N LEU A 219 -0.74 -22.83 0.93
CA LEU A 219 -0.36 -21.60 1.65
C LEU A 219 -1.53 -21.06 2.48
N LEU A 220 -2.77 -21.13 1.98
CA LEU A 220 -3.97 -20.76 2.73
C LEU A 220 -4.16 -21.63 3.99
N GLN A 221 -3.94 -22.94 3.88
CA GLN A 221 -4.02 -23.86 5.02
C GLN A 221 -2.96 -23.55 6.08
N VAL A 222 -1.72 -23.34 5.66
CA VAL A 222 -0.60 -22.99 6.56
C VAL A 222 -0.84 -21.63 7.22
N MET A 223 -1.25 -20.64 6.45
CA MET A 223 -1.61 -19.30 6.96
C MET A 223 -2.70 -19.41 8.03
N ARG A 224 -3.77 -20.18 7.78
CA ARG A 224 -4.82 -20.39 8.77
C ARG A 224 -4.32 -21.04 10.04
N LYS A 225 -3.45 -22.03 9.92
CA LYS A 225 -2.93 -22.77 11.06
C LYS A 225 -1.95 -21.94 11.92
N GLU A 226 -1.05 -21.17 11.29
CA GLU A 226 0.09 -20.55 11.96
C GLU A 226 -0.10 -19.05 12.22
N ILE A 227 -0.78 -18.34 11.32
CA ILE A 227 -1.02 -16.89 11.44
C ILE A 227 -2.43 -16.63 11.94
N ASN A 228 -3.41 -17.38 11.42
CA ASN A 228 -4.84 -17.24 11.71
C ASN A 228 -5.33 -15.78 11.63
N PRO A 229 -5.08 -15.05 10.53
CA PRO A 229 -5.53 -13.69 10.40
C PRO A 229 -7.07 -13.68 10.49
N ALA A 230 -7.61 -12.74 11.24
CA ALA A 230 -9.04 -12.49 11.19
C ALA A 230 -9.40 -12.14 9.74
N VAL A 231 -10.25 -12.95 9.11
CA VAL A 231 -10.75 -12.61 7.77
C VAL A 231 -11.49 -11.30 7.92
N PRO A 232 -11.08 -10.23 7.24
CA PRO A 232 -11.86 -9.01 7.24
C PRO A 232 -13.27 -9.40 6.87
N ALA A 233 -14.27 -8.89 7.59
CA ALA A 233 -15.62 -8.86 7.05
C ALA A 233 -15.57 -7.90 5.83
N ILE A 234 -15.04 -8.42 4.72
CA ILE A 234 -14.94 -7.68 3.46
C ILE A 234 -16.39 -7.35 3.10
N ARG A 235 -16.80 -6.13 3.43
CA ARG A 235 -18.05 -5.58 2.91
C ARG A 235 -17.74 -5.15 1.48
N PRO A 236 -18.10 -5.97 0.48
CA PRO A 236 -17.79 -5.65 -0.90
C PRO A 236 -18.41 -4.29 -1.23
N THR A 237 -17.61 -3.36 -1.70
CA THR A 237 -18.03 -1.99 -1.99
C THR A 237 -18.88 -1.89 -3.25
N SER A 238 -18.81 -2.89 -4.14
CA SER A 238 -19.61 -2.95 -5.38
C SER A 238 -20.69 -4.02 -5.30
N LEU A 239 -21.80 -3.80 -5.98
CA LEU A 239 -22.91 -4.77 -6.09
C LEU A 239 -22.42 -6.12 -6.65
N GLY A 240 -21.55 -6.08 -7.67
CA GLY A 240 -20.98 -7.29 -8.28
C GLY A 240 -20.16 -8.12 -7.29
N MET A 241 -19.32 -7.47 -6.48
CA MET A 241 -18.56 -8.15 -5.42
C MET A 241 -19.48 -8.72 -4.34
N ARG A 242 -20.55 -8.00 -3.96
CA ARG A 242 -21.54 -8.50 -2.99
C ARG A 242 -22.25 -9.75 -3.48
N ILE A 243 -22.60 -9.80 -4.77
CA ILE A 243 -23.21 -10.97 -5.40
C ILE A 243 -22.20 -12.13 -5.43
N LEU A 244 -20.94 -11.87 -5.85
CA LEU A 244 -19.89 -12.88 -5.90
C LEU A 244 -19.62 -13.50 -4.53
N PHE A 245 -19.46 -12.68 -3.50
CA PHE A 245 -19.26 -13.17 -2.13
C PHE A 245 -20.49 -13.91 -1.59
N GLY A 246 -21.69 -13.44 -1.90
CA GLY A 246 -22.92 -14.12 -1.52
C GLY A 246 -23.04 -15.51 -2.17
N LEU A 247 -22.73 -15.63 -3.45
CA LEU A 247 -22.72 -16.91 -4.18
C LEU A 247 -21.63 -17.85 -3.66
N ALA A 248 -20.42 -17.32 -3.42
CA ALA A 248 -19.31 -18.09 -2.88
C ALA A 248 -19.60 -18.61 -1.47
N SER A 249 -20.17 -17.78 -0.60
CA SER A 249 -20.62 -18.19 0.74
C SER A 249 -21.70 -19.26 0.68
N ALA A 250 -22.72 -19.09 -0.18
CA ALA A 250 -23.79 -20.07 -0.35
C ALA A 250 -23.26 -21.42 -0.86
N ALA A 251 -22.41 -21.41 -1.89
CA ALA A 251 -21.78 -22.62 -2.42
C ALA A 251 -20.88 -23.29 -1.37
N GLY A 252 -20.10 -22.50 -0.63
CA GLY A 252 -19.24 -22.99 0.43
C GLY A 252 -19.99 -23.63 1.60
N LYS A 253 -21.15 -23.08 1.98
CA LYS A 253 -22.01 -23.68 3.01
C LYS A 253 -22.55 -25.05 2.60
N VAL A 254 -22.95 -25.20 1.34
CA VAL A 254 -23.44 -26.49 0.81
C VAL A 254 -22.34 -27.55 0.77
N SER A 255 -21.10 -27.15 0.43
CA SER A 255 -19.95 -28.06 0.30
C SER A 255 -19.16 -28.25 1.61
N GLY A 256 -19.44 -27.48 2.67
CA GLY A 256 -18.62 -27.43 3.89
C GLY A 256 -17.27 -26.74 3.72
N THR A 257 -17.06 -25.99 2.62
CA THR A 257 -15.79 -25.33 2.28
C THR A 257 -15.87 -23.80 2.31
N GLU A 258 -16.88 -23.22 2.96
CA GLU A 258 -17.15 -21.78 2.98
C GLU A 258 -15.91 -20.98 3.37
N THR A 259 -15.24 -21.36 4.47
CA THR A 259 -14.05 -20.67 4.95
C THR A 259 -12.92 -20.68 3.91
N ALA A 260 -12.66 -21.83 3.28
CA ALA A 260 -11.59 -21.94 2.28
C ALA A 260 -11.86 -21.08 1.04
N ILE A 261 -13.12 -20.99 0.59
CA ILE A 261 -13.49 -20.15 -0.56
C ILE A 261 -13.36 -18.67 -0.20
N ILE A 262 -13.80 -18.27 0.99
CA ILE A 262 -13.70 -16.89 1.46
C ILE A 262 -12.23 -16.49 1.62
N ASP A 263 -11.39 -17.33 2.20
CA ASP A 263 -9.96 -17.09 2.34
C ASP A 263 -9.26 -16.93 1.00
N LYS A 264 -9.60 -17.77 0.04
CA LYS A 264 -9.04 -17.69 -1.31
C LYS A 264 -9.41 -16.39 -2.03
N LEU A 265 -10.63 -15.89 -1.84
CA LEU A 265 -11.07 -14.61 -2.36
C LEU A 265 -10.44 -13.42 -1.63
N ALA A 266 -10.20 -13.55 -0.32
CA ALA A 266 -9.66 -12.49 0.50
C ALA A 266 -8.14 -12.37 0.39
N PHE A 267 -7.42 -13.49 0.38
CA PHE A 267 -5.97 -13.53 0.52
C PHE A 267 -5.23 -14.18 -0.66
N GLY A 268 -5.94 -14.85 -1.58
CA GLY A 268 -5.29 -15.65 -2.62
C GLY A 268 -4.31 -14.88 -3.49
N ASP A 269 -4.69 -13.70 -3.95
CA ASP A 269 -3.79 -12.84 -4.75
C ASP A 269 -2.65 -12.29 -3.88
N TYR A 270 -2.96 -11.89 -2.64
CA TYR A 270 -1.94 -11.37 -1.71
C TYR A 270 -0.86 -12.41 -1.43
N LEU A 271 -1.24 -13.67 -1.15
CA LEU A 271 -0.30 -14.77 -0.94
C LEU A 271 0.59 -15.05 -2.16
N LYS A 272 0.03 -14.91 -3.38
CA LYS A 272 0.82 -15.01 -4.63
C LYS A 272 1.85 -13.90 -4.73
N TRP A 273 1.47 -12.67 -4.40
CA TRP A 273 2.38 -11.53 -4.44
C TRP A 273 3.50 -11.69 -3.41
N LEU A 274 3.18 -12.08 -2.20
CA LEU A 274 4.19 -12.41 -1.19
C LEU A 274 5.13 -13.54 -1.67
N ALA A 275 4.59 -14.61 -2.27
CA ALA A 275 5.40 -15.68 -2.84
C ALA A 275 6.36 -15.16 -3.93
N THR A 276 5.85 -14.30 -4.81
CA THR A 276 6.67 -13.67 -5.86
C THR A 276 7.73 -12.75 -5.27
N GLY A 277 7.40 -11.95 -4.26
CA GLY A 277 8.35 -11.08 -3.54
C GLY A 277 9.47 -11.89 -2.90
N TYR A 278 9.12 -12.95 -2.18
CA TYR A 278 10.08 -13.89 -1.58
C TYR A 278 11.00 -14.52 -2.64
N GLN A 279 10.43 -15.09 -3.70
CA GLN A 279 11.19 -15.75 -4.76
C GLN A 279 12.10 -14.79 -5.51
N THR A 280 11.62 -13.59 -5.83
CA THR A 280 12.41 -12.57 -6.53
C THR A 280 13.62 -12.13 -5.70
N TYR A 281 13.43 -11.93 -4.39
CA TYR A 281 14.53 -11.59 -3.50
C TYR A 281 15.54 -12.72 -3.37
N THR A 282 15.10 -13.95 -3.08
CA THR A 282 16.00 -15.11 -2.89
C THR A 282 16.77 -15.45 -4.16
N ALA A 283 16.15 -15.33 -5.35
CA ALA A 283 16.84 -15.53 -6.62
C ALA A 283 17.97 -14.51 -6.85
N ARG A 284 17.76 -13.23 -6.48
CA ARG A 284 18.82 -12.20 -6.59
C ARG A 284 20.02 -12.45 -5.69
N ARG A 285 19.85 -13.10 -4.54
CA ARG A 285 20.96 -13.43 -3.62
C ARG A 285 21.72 -14.68 -4.02
N SER A 286 21.20 -15.47 -4.94
CA SER A 286 21.83 -16.70 -5.42
C SER A 286 22.75 -16.47 -6.63
N LEU A 287 22.77 -15.24 -7.17
CA LEU A 287 23.64 -14.75 -8.24
C LEU A 287 24.84 -14.01 -7.68
#